data_ad98fc4ff39f6a143015aeefcb810dac
#
_entry.id   ad98fc4ff39f6a143015aeefcb810dac
#
_cell.length_a   1.000
_cell.length_b   1.000
_cell.length_c   1.000
_cell.angle_alpha   90.00
_cell.angle_beta   90.00
_cell.angle_gamma   90.00
#
_symmetry.space_group_name_H-M   'P 1'
#
loop_
_entity.id
_entity.type
_entity.pdbx_description
1 polymer ?
#
loop_
_entity_poly.entity_id
_entity_poly.type
_entity_poly.pdbx_seq_one_letter_code
_entity_poly.pdbx_strand_id
1 'polypeptide(L)'
;MKMKQQKKPSFLSAFTLLELSIVLIIMGVLLIPALNFLSLSQKATKSIDTRKQLKVIYNALSSYYKTNNELPCPANITLDITHNNAGKEDCTLNYDIDSSGGDNDILYGAVPVDDIGLSFKYLTDAWGNKFSYYIRENATTGTMTGTTDMYTHNKNISRDDGGTVFVLISHG
;
A
#
# COMPACT_ATOMS: atom_id res chain seq x y z
N MET A 1 -10.99 41.41 -73.30
CA MET A 1 -10.90 39.93 -73.24
C MET A 1 -10.91 39.52 -71.77
N LYS A 2 -12.03 39.06 -71.19
CA LYS A 2 -12.17 38.72 -69.79
C LYS A 2 -12.00 37.21 -69.63
N MET A 3 -10.92 36.77 -68.98
CA MET A 3 -10.67 35.35 -68.63
C MET A 3 -11.63 34.95 -67.49
N LYS A 4 -12.47 33.96 -67.78
CA LYS A 4 -13.30 33.28 -66.78
C LYS A 4 -12.44 32.32 -65.97
N GLN A 5 -12.25 32.58 -64.70
CA GLN A 5 -11.64 31.63 -63.77
C GLN A 5 -12.63 30.46 -63.53
N GLN A 6 -12.25 29.28 -63.94
CA GLN A 6 -13.00 28.05 -63.59
C GLN A 6 -12.65 27.68 -62.16
N LYS A 7 -13.66 27.69 -61.31
CA LYS A 7 -13.66 27.21 -59.93
C LYS A 7 -13.57 25.66 -59.94
N LYS A 8 -12.48 25.10 -59.49
CA LYS A 8 -12.32 23.64 -59.31
C LYS A 8 -13.42 23.13 -58.37
N PRO A 9 -14.16 22.06 -58.68
CA PRO A 9 -15.07 21.47 -57.74
C PRO A 9 -14.26 20.81 -56.60
N SER A 10 -14.49 21.20 -55.35
CA SER A 10 -14.03 20.50 -54.18
C SER A 10 -14.86 19.23 -54.04
N PHE A 11 -14.29 18.08 -54.30
CA PHE A 11 -14.86 16.79 -53.97
C PHE A 11 -14.87 16.65 -52.44
N LEU A 12 -15.96 16.99 -51.81
CA LEU A 12 -16.29 16.51 -50.46
C LEU A 12 -16.61 15.00 -50.62
N SER A 13 -15.65 14.17 -50.38
CA SER A 13 -15.87 12.72 -50.26
C SER A 13 -16.79 12.48 -49.08
N ALA A 14 -18.06 12.21 -49.35
CA ALA A 14 -18.99 11.75 -48.32
C ALA A 14 -18.59 10.33 -47.92
N PHE A 15 -18.31 10.11 -46.63
CA PHE A 15 -18.06 8.78 -46.08
C PHE A 15 -19.27 7.87 -46.33
N THR A 16 -19.02 6.67 -46.79
CA THR A 16 -20.06 5.67 -46.97
C THR A 16 -20.47 5.04 -45.66
N LEU A 17 -21.73 4.68 -45.49
CA LEU A 17 -22.22 3.96 -44.28
C LEU A 17 -21.40 2.69 -44.00
N LEU A 18 -20.95 2.01 -45.04
CA LEU A 18 -20.10 0.83 -44.93
C LEU A 18 -18.74 1.16 -44.31
N GLU A 19 -18.10 2.23 -44.75
CA GLU A 19 -16.80 2.65 -44.24
C GLU A 19 -16.86 3.03 -42.77
N LEU A 20 -17.89 3.73 -42.34
CA LEU A 20 -18.12 4.06 -40.94
C LEU A 20 -18.35 2.80 -40.10
N SER A 21 -19.11 1.81 -40.61
CA SER A 21 -19.35 0.57 -39.86
C SER A 21 -18.11 -0.26 -39.68
N ILE A 22 -17.22 -0.34 -40.66
CA ILE A 22 -15.95 -1.07 -40.56
C ILE A 22 -15.04 -0.40 -39.56
N VAL A 23 -14.95 0.93 -39.55
CA VAL A 23 -14.12 1.68 -38.59
C VAL A 23 -14.58 1.45 -37.14
N LEU A 24 -15.91 1.45 -36.91
CA LEU A 24 -16.46 1.20 -35.57
C LEU A 24 -16.18 -0.23 -35.08
N ILE A 25 -16.24 -1.23 -35.98
CA ILE A 25 -15.91 -2.62 -35.64
C ILE A 25 -14.42 -2.73 -35.26
N ILE A 26 -13.53 -2.17 -36.06
CA ILE A 26 -12.08 -2.19 -35.79
C ILE A 26 -11.75 -1.49 -34.47
N MET A 27 -12.33 -0.30 -34.24
CA MET A 27 -12.14 0.40 -32.97
C MET A 27 -12.65 -0.41 -31.77
N GLY A 28 -13.81 -1.05 -31.88
CA GLY A 28 -14.36 -1.92 -30.83
C GLY A 28 -13.44 -3.08 -30.49
N VAL A 29 -12.88 -3.74 -31.48
CA VAL A 29 -11.95 -4.87 -31.28
C VAL A 29 -10.63 -4.43 -30.62
N LEU A 30 -10.13 -3.22 -30.94
CA LEU A 30 -8.87 -2.70 -30.39
C LEU A 30 -9.03 -2.14 -28.95
N LEU A 31 -10.22 -1.72 -28.54
CA LEU A 31 -10.46 -1.17 -27.19
C LEU A 31 -10.33 -2.24 -26.10
N ILE A 32 -10.74 -3.48 -26.35
CA ILE A 32 -10.72 -4.55 -25.35
C ILE A 32 -9.31 -4.82 -24.79
N PRO A 33 -8.28 -5.08 -25.61
CA PRO A 33 -6.92 -5.28 -25.10
C PRO A 33 -6.33 -4.03 -24.46
N ALA A 34 -6.68 -2.83 -24.92
CA ALA A 34 -6.20 -1.57 -24.35
C ALA A 34 -6.68 -1.38 -22.91
N LEU A 35 -7.94 -1.67 -22.60
CA LEU A 35 -8.49 -1.58 -21.24
C LEU A 35 -7.85 -2.59 -20.29
N ASN A 36 -7.59 -3.81 -20.74
CA ASN A 36 -6.91 -4.83 -19.93
C ASN A 36 -5.47 -4.43 -19.59
N PHE A 37 -4.75 -3.84 -20.54
CA PHE A 37 -3.38 -3.36 -20.30
C PHE A 37 -3.34 -2.24 -19.24
N LEU A 38 -4.28 -1.31 -19.26
CA LEU A 38 -4.38 -0.24 -18.27
C LEU A 38 -4.61 -0.77 -16.85
N SER A 39 -5.46 -1.77 -16.69
CA SER A 39 -5.75 -2.34 -15.37
C SER A 39 -4.55 -3.08 -14.78
N LEU A 40 -3.78 -3.79 -15.58
CA LEU A 40 -2.56 -4.48 -15.17
C LEU A 40 -1.46 -3.50 -14.75
N SER A 41 -1.27 -2.40 -15.50
CA SER A 41 -0.26 -1.39 -15.18
C SER A 41 -0.56 -0.69 -13.86
N GLN A 42 -1.83 -0.39 -13.57
CA GLN A 42 -2.24 0.21 -12.29
C GLN A 42 -1.96 -0.70 -11.10
N LYS A 43 -2.24 -2.01 -11.20
CA LYS A 43 -1.94 -2.97 -10.14
C LYS A 43 -0.45 -3.08 -9.88
N ALA A 44 0.37 -3.13 -10.92
CA ALA A 44 1.82 -3.16 -10.80
C ALA A 44 2.37 -1.91 -10.09
N THR A 45 1.89 -0.72 -10.47
CA THR A 45 2.29 0.54 -9.84
C THR A 45 1.91 0.56 -8.36
N LYS A 46 0.69 0.20 -8.00
CA LYS A 46 0.24 0.12 -6.60
C LYS A 46 1.10 -0.83 -5.77
N SER A 47 1.44 -1.99 -6.31
CA SER A 47 2.32 -2.96 -5.63
C SER A 47 3.72 -2.40 -5.38
N ILE A 48 4.30 -1.70 -6.36
CA ILE A 48 5.61 -1.06 -6.22
C ILE A 48 5.56 0.04 -5.15
N ASP A 49 4.52 0.87 -5.16
CA ASP A 49 4.38 1.97 -4.21
C ASP A 49 4.17 1.46 -2.78
N THR A 50 3.36 0.43 -2.60
CA THR A 50 3.20 -0.22 -1.29
C THR A 50 4.51 -0.81 -0.76
N ARG A 51 5.31 -1.44 -1.61
CA ARG A 51 6.64 -1.94 -1.19
C ARG A 51 7.59 -0.82 -0.77
N LYS A 52 7.55 0.33 -1.46
CA LYS A 52 8.32 1.51 -1.06
C LYS A 52 7.85 2.06 0.29
N GLN A 53 6.53 2.13 0.50
CA GLN A 53 5.96 2.56 1.78
C GLN A 53 6.37 1.62 2.92
N LEU A 54 6.26 0.30 2.75
CA LEU A 54 6.71 -0.68 3.74
C LEU A 54 8.19 -0.50 4.11
N LYS A 55 9.05 -0.24 3.12
CA LYS A 55 10.47 0.03 3.38
C LYS A 55 10.70 1.30 4.19
N VAL A 56 9.92 2.36 3.94
CA VAL A 56 10.00 3.62 4.71
C VAL A 56 9.54 3.38 6.14
N ILE A 57 8.40 2.69 6.35
CA ILE A 57 7.88 2.33 7.67
C ILE A 57 8.92 1.49 8.45
N TYR A 58 9.49 0.48 7.80
CA TYR A 58 10.53 -0.35 8.39
C TYR A 58 11.74 0.47 8.87
N ASN A 59 12.22 1.39 8.03
CA ASN A 59 13.35 2.24 8.39
C ASN A 59 13.02 3.18 9.56
N ALA A 60 11.79 3.70 9.60
CA ALA A 60 11.32 4.56 10.69
C ALA A 60 11.23 3.78 12.02
N LEU A 61 10.64 2.59 12.02
CA LEU A 61 10.60 1.70 13.19
C LEU A 61 12.01 1.32 13.65
N SER A 62 12.91 1.03 12.71
CA SER A 62 14.31 0.74 13.02
C SER A 62 15.04 1.92 13.66
N SER A 63 14.74 3.14 13.21
CA SER A 63 15.31 4.36 13.78
C SER A 63 14.73 4.65 15.17
N TYR A 64 13.43 4.45 15.34
CA TYR A 64 12.75 4.58 16.62
C TYR A 64 13.37 3.62 17.66
N TYR A 65 13.52 2.35 17.31
CA TYR A 65 14.15 1.35 18.16
C TYR A 65 15.58 1.73 18.58
N LYS A 66 16.40 2.22 17.64
CA LYS A 66 17.77 2.64 17.93
C LYS A 66 17.85 3.81 18.91
N THR A 67 16.84 4.67 18.92
CA THR A 67 16.80 5.87 19.76
C THR A 67 16.23 5.55 21.14
N ASN A 68 15.15 4.76 21.19
CA ASN A 68 14.38 4.53 22.42
C ASN A 68 14.71 3.19 23.09
N ASN A 69 15.41 2.27 22.39
CA ASN A 69 15.65 0.87 22.78
C ASN A 69 14.37 0.04 23.00
N GLU A 70 13.27 0.51 22.43
CA GLU A 70 11.95 -0.11 22.45
C GLU A 70 11.24 0.19 21.13
N LEU A 71 10.22 -0.57 20.78
CA LEU A 71 9.36 -0.31 19.64
C LEU A 71 8.02 0.29 20.12
N PRO A 72 7.37 1.14 19.32
CA PRO A 72 6.11 1.75 19.71
C PRO A 72 5.00 0.70 19.75
N CYS A 73 4.04 0.88 20.62
CA CYS A 73 2.82 0.09 20.63
C CYS A 73 2.03 0.26 19.32
N PRO A 74 1.25 -0.74 18.90
CA PRO A 74 0.37 -0.61 17.75
C PRO A 74 -0.66 0.50 17.94
N ALA A 75 -1.00 1.20 16.86
CA ALA A 75 -2.12 2.14 16.86
C ALA A 75 -3.45 1.39 16.69
N ASN A 76 -4.55 2.02 17.14
CA ASN A 76 -5.86 1.43 17.01
C ASN A 76 -6.29 1.29 15.53
N ILE A 77 -6.39 0.04 15.07
CA ILE A 77 -6.73 -0.28 13.68
C ILE A 77 -8.20 0.01 13.33
N THR A 78 -9.09 0.07 14.33
CA THR A 78 -10.53 0.26 14.12
C THR A 78 -10.92 1.72 13.92
N LEU A 79 -10.07 2.67 14.33
CA LEU A 79 -10.33 4.11 14.16
C LEU A 79 -10.35 4.48 12.68
N ASP A 80 -11.26 5.35 12.29
CA ASP A 80 -11.22 5.96 10.96
C ASP A 80 -9.92 6.76 10.75
N ILE A 81 -9.44 6.84 9.50
CA ILE A 81 -8.21 7.58 9.17
C ILE A 81 -8.32 9.08 9.46
N THR A 82 -9.53 9.61 9.58
CA THR A 82 -9.79 11.03 9.94
C THR A 82 -9.83 11.27 11.44
N HIS A 83 -9.78 10.22 12.24
CA HIS A 83 -9.82 10.35 13.70
C HIS A 83 -8.49 10.91 14.24
N ASN A 84 -8.56 11.82 15.23
CA ASN A 84 -7.37 12.52 15.77
C ASN A 84 -6.32 11.58 16.40
N ASN A 85 -6.71 10.37 16.80
CA ASN A 85 -5.83 9.36 17.37
C ASN A 85 -5.48 8.25 16.36
N ALA A 86 -5.93 8.35 15.09
CA ALA A 86 -5.52 7.40 14.09
C ALA A 86 -4.00 7.50 13.86
N GLY A 87 -3.30 6.37 13.86
CA GLY A 87 -1.85 6.35 13.68
C GLY A 87 -1.03 6.79 14.89
N LYS A 88 -1.66 6.97 16.06
CA LYS A 88 -0.97 7.14 17.35
C LYS A 88 -0.90 5.82 18.09
N GLU A 89 0.22 5.58 18.75
CA GLU A 89 0.38 4.39 19.58
C GLU A 89 -0.65 4.35 20.72
N ASP A 90 -1.10 3.16 21.04
CA ASP A 90 -2.03 2.91 22.13
C ASP A 90 -1.67 1.59 22.83
N CYS A 91 -0.89 1.67 23.88
CA CYS A 91 -0.45 0.51 24.67
C CYS A 91 -1.58 -0.06 25.57
N THR A 92 -2.76 0.57 25.60
CA THR A 92 -3.91 0.05 26.36
C THR A 92 -4.74 -0.95 25.58
N LEU A 93 -4.48 -1.09 24.27
CA LEU A 93 -5.18 -2.00 23.39
C LEU A 93 -4.61 -3.42 23.55
N ASN A 94 -5.21 -4.19 24.42
CA ASN A 94 -4.98 -5.63 24.52
C ASN A 94 -5.65 -6.36 23.33
N TYR A 95 -5.11 -6.19 22.12
CA TYR A 95 -5.41 -7.09 21.03
C TYR A 95 -4.45 -8.29 21.10
N ASP A 96 -4.57 -9.04 22.17
CA ASP A 96 -3.95 -10.35 22.30
C ASP A 96 -4.60 -11.31 21.32
N ILE A 97 -3.82 -11.83 20.38
CA ILE A 97 -4.33 -12.73 19.34
C ILE A 97 -4.49 -14.16 19.90
N ASP A 98 -3.74 -14.51 20.92
CA ASP A 98 -3.70 -15.88 21.43
C ASP A 98 -4.32 -16.10 22.81
N SER A 99 -4.76 -15.03 23.48
CA SER A 99 -5.41 -15.07 24.82
C SER A 99 -4.63 -15.87 25.86
N SER A 100 -3.31 -15.98 25.72
CA SER A 100 -2.50 -16.84 26.59
C SER A 100 -2.05 -16.17 27.88
N GLY A 101 -2.13 -14.82 27.92
CA GLY A 101 -1.87 -14.03 29.13
C GLY A 101 -0.45 -14.20 29.68
N GLY A 102 0.55 -14.18 28.82
CA GLY A 102 1.96 -14.35 29.17
C GLY A 102 2.86 -13.22 28.64
N ASP A 103 4.06 -13.10 29.20
CA ASP A 103 5.07 -12.07 28.84
C ASP A 103 5.54 -12.09 27.37
N ASN A 104 4.92 -12.89 26.51
CA ASN A 104 5.24 -13.04 25.08
C ASN A 104 4.06 -12.79 24.16
N ASP A 105 3.04 -12.09 24.61
CA ASP A 105 1.85 -11.80 23.83
C ASP A 105 2.15 -10.99 22.57
N ILE A 106 1.39 -11.24 21.52
CA ILE A 106 1.52 -10.51 20.27
C ILE A 106 0.47 -9.41 20.24
N LEU A 107 0.93 -8.18 20.34
CA LEU A 107 0.10 -7.01 20.14
C LEU A 107 -0.15 -6.78 18.66
N TYR A 108 -1.37 -6.41 18.31
CA TYR A 108 -1.81 -6.20 16.94
C TYR A 108 -2.54 -4.87 16.78
N GLY A 109 -2.26 -4.16 15.69
CA GLY A 109 -2.95 -2.94 15.35
C GLY A 109 -2.49 -2.34 14.03
N ALA A 110 -2.73 -1.04 13.86
CA ALA A 110 -2.19 -0.28 12.75
C ALA A 110 -0.77 0.22 13.06
N VAL A 111 -0.04 0.65 12.04
CA VAL A 111 1.28 1.29 12.22
C VAL A 111 1.10 2.63 12.95
N PRO A 112 1.83 2.91 14.03
CA PRO A 112 1.79 4.18 14.76
C PRO A 112 2.62 5.25 14.04
N VAL A 113 2.13 5.72 12.89
CA VAL A 113 2.87 6.61 11.98
C VAL A 113 3.24 7.94 12.61
N ASP A 114 2.41 8.45 13.53
CA ASP A 114 2.63 9.73 14.21
C ASP A 114 3.86 9.63 15.15
N ASP A 115 3.95 8.56 15.93
CA ASP A 115 5.00 8.36 16.94
C ASP A 115 6.35 8.03 16.30
N ILE A 116 6.35 7.37 15.14
CA ILE A 116 7.58 7.11 14.37
C ILE A 116 7.96 8.25 13.43
N GLY A 117 7.28 9.40 13.52
CA GLY A 117 7.59 10.61 12.76
C GLY A 117 7.28 10.52 11.25
N LEU A 118 6.32 9.70 10.86
CA LEU A 118 5.88 9.58 9.48
C LEU A 118 4.60 10.36 9.21
N SER A 119 4.46 10.84 7.97
CA SER A 119 3.21 11.45 7.50
C SER A 119 2.08 10.42 7.44
N PHE A 120 0.85 10.87 7.65
CA PHE A 120 -0.39 10.07 7.59
C PHE A 120 -0.58 9.25 6.31
N LYS A 121 0.06 9.66 5.20
CA LYS A 121 0.05 8.87 3.93
C LYS A 121 0.64 7.46 4.07
N TYR A 122 1.41 7.21 5.12
CA TYR A 122 2.00 5.90 5.41
C TYR A 122 1.11 5.04 6.31
N LEU A 123 -0.06 5.53 6.72
CA LEU A 123 -1.03 4.74 7.48
C LEU A 123 -1.75 3.71 6.60
N THR A 124 -1.89 4.02 5.29
CA THR A 124 -2.57 3.16 4.33
C THR A 124 -1.68 2.81 3.14
N ASP A 125 -1.92 1.63 2.58
CA ASP A 125 -1.28 1.17 1.36
C ASP A 125 -1.87 1.85 0.11
N ALA A 126 -1.36 1.52 -1.07
CA ALA A 126 -1.82 2.09 -2.34
C ALA A 126 -3.25 1.66 -2.74
N TRP A 127 -3.86 0.72 -2.02
CA TRP A 127 -5.26 0.32 -2.19
C TRP A 127 -6.19 0.99 -1.18
N GLY A 128 -5.63 1.71 -0.20
CA GLY A 128 -6.38 2.39 0.86
C GLY A 128 -6.59 1.57 2.12
N ASN A 129 -6.00 0.37 2.21
CA ASN A 129 -6.07 -0.46 3.40
C ASN A 129 -5.00 -0.02 4.40
N LYS A 130 -5.31 -0.04 5.69
CA LYS A 130 -4.29 0.21 6.72
C LYS A 130 -3.25 -0.89 6.72
N PHE A 131 -1.99 -0.51 6.98
CA PHE A 131 -0.95 -1.49 7.26
C PHE A 131 -1.20 -2.12 8.62
N SER A 132 -1.20 -3.45 8.69
CA SER A 132 -1.24 -4.19 9.94
C SER A 132 0.17 -4.31 10.53
N TYR A 133 0.29 -4.02 11.80
CA TYR A 133 1.52 -4.06 12.59
C TYR A 133 1.33 -5.03 13.74
N TYR A 134 2.18 -6.05 13.79
CA TYR A 134 2.23 -7.08 14.83
C TYR A 134 3.56 -6.96 15.53
N ILE A 135 3.56 -6.97 16.85
CA ILE A 135 4.74 -6.80 17.67
C ILE A 135 4.64 -7.69 18.92
N ARG A 136 5.75 -8.19 19.42
CA ARG A 136 5.79 -8.81 20.74
C ARG A 136 5.70 -7.75 21.82
N GLU A 137 4.93 -8.00 22.87
CA GLU A 137 4.74 -7.07 23.97
C GLU A 137 6.07 -6.67 24.64
N ASN A 138 6.97 -7.63 24.88
CA ASN A 138 8.28 -7.36 25.46
C ASN A 138 9.17 -6.42 24.62
N ALA A 139 8.86 -6.24 23.33
CA ALA A 139 9.56 -5.28 22.47
C ALA A 139 9.13 -3.83 22.71
N THR A 140 7.95 -3.60 23.32
CA THR A 140 7.45 -2.28 23.66
C THR A 140 7.92 -1.81 25.04
N THR A 141 8.50 -2.70 25.84
CA THR A 141 8.99 -2.42 27.19
C THR A 141 10.52 -2.36 27.29
N GLY A 142 11.23 -2.50 26.17
CA GLY A 142 12.69 -2.50 26.15
C GLY A 142 13.35 -3.71 26.82
N THR A 143 12.58 -4.73 27.19
CA THR A 143 13.08 -5.93 27.91
C THR A 143 13.55 -7.06 27.01
N MET A 144 13.75 -6.78 25.72
CA MET A 144 14.20 -7.80 24.78
C MET A 144 15.60 -8.30 25.07
N THR A 145 15.70 -9.57 25.44
CA THR A 145 16.96 -10.31 25.54
C THR A 145 17.12 -11.18 24.28
N GLY A 146 17.92 -10.70 23.33
CA GLY A 146 18.23 -11.50 22.12
C GLY A 146 18.65 -10.63 20.94
N THR A 147 19.41 -11.21 20.01
CA THR A 147 19.78 -10.60 18.72
C THR A 147 18.55 -10.53 17.83
N THR A 148 18.11 -9.31 17.56
CA THR A 148 16.91 -9.04 16.78
C THR A 148 17.23 -8.93 15.31
N ASP A 149 16.97 -9.97 14.57
CA ASP A 149 16.88 -9.88 13.12
C ASP A 149 15.48 -9.38 12.74
N MET A 150 15.40 -8.14 12.25
CA MET A 150 14.17 -7.55 11.74
C MET A 150 13.97 -8.01 10.31
N TYR A 151 13.00 -8.89 10.07
CA TYR A 151 12.67 -9.34 8.71
C TYR A 151 11.43 -8.64 8.17
N THR A 152 11.61 -7.91 7.08
CA THR A 152 10.52 -7.56 6.16
C THR A 152 10.57 -8.53 5.01
N HIS A 153 9.73 -9.50 4.93
CA HIS A 153 9.24 -10.08 3.68
C HIS A 153 8.45 -11.39 3.87
N ASN A 154 7.44 -11.53 3.06
CA ASN A 154 6.63 -12.64 2.64
C ASN A 154 7.42 -13.96 2.47
N LYS A 155 7.91 -14.58 3.54
CA LYS A 155 8.40 -15.95 3.49
C LYS A 155 8.51 -16.56 4.89
N ASN A 156 7.65 -17.58 5.11
CA ASN A 156 7.73 -18.59 6.16
C ASN A 156 8.42 -18.15 7.47
N ILE A 157 7.60 -17.68 8.40
CA ILE A 157 8.02 -17.48 9.78
C ILE A 157 8.47 -18.84 10.31
N SER A 158 9.76 -19.06 10.30
CA SER A 158 10.37 -20.20 10.97
C SER A 158 10.35 -19.94 12.47
N ARG A 159 9.78 -20.85 13.22
CA ARG A 159 9.36 -20.67 14.62
C ARG A 159 10.50 -20.73 15.65
N ASP A 160 11.76 -20.97 15.25
CA ASP A 160 12.75 -21.54 16.14
C ASP A 160 13.99 -20.71 16.48
N ASP A 161 14.18 -19.53 15.96
CA ASP A 161 15.43 -18.78 16.19
C ASP A 161 15.26 -17.36 16.71
N GLY A 162 14.35 -17.16 17.62
CA GLY A 162 14.38 -16.04 18.58
C GLY A 162 14.36 -14.62 18.00
N GLY A 163 13.93 -14.42 16.75
CA GLY A 163 14.33 -13.22 16.04
C GLY A 163 13.26 -12.30 15.46
N THR A 164 12.01 -12.72 15.29
CA THR A 164 11.02 -11.78 14.71
C THR A 164 10.42 -10.90 15.78
N VAL A 165 10.74 -9.61 15.75
CA VAL A 165 10.26 -8.63 16.72
C VAL A 165 8.95 -8.01 16.29
N PHE A 166 8.79 -7.74 15.00
CA PHE A 166 7.55 -7.23 14.45
C PHE A 166 7.32 -7.72 13.02
N VAL A 167 6.06 -7.67 12.59
CA VAL A 167 5.62 -7.99 11.24
C VAL A 167 4.75 -6.87 10.69
N LEU A 168 4.99 -6.48 9.44
CA LEU A 168 4.19 -5.51 8.70
C LEU A 168 3.49 -6.20 7.54
N ILE A 169 2.17 -6.01 7.42
CA ILE A 169 1.35 -6.62 6.37
C ILE A 169 0.55 -5.53 5.64
N SER A 170 0.57 -5.57 4.31
CA SER A 170 -0.38 -4.86 3.45
C SER A 170 -1.42 -5.84 2.94
N HIS A 171 -2.67 -5.42 2.87
CA HIS A 171 -3.82 -6.23 2.46
C HIS A 171 -4.24 -5.98 1.00
N GLY A 172 -3.38 -5.32 0.23
CA GLY A 172 -3.56 -4.85 -1.14
C GLY A 172 -4.10 -5.72 -2.22
#